data_4da6d27760a003c933b935b00fd5ffc7
#
_entry.id   4da6d27760a003c933b935b00fd5ffc7
#
_cell.length_a   1.000
_cell.length_b   1.000
_cell.length_c   1.000
_cell.angle_alpha   90.00
_cell.angle_beta   90.00
_cell.angle_gamma   90.00
#
_symmetry.space_group_name_H-M   'P 1'
#
loop_
_entity.id
_entity.type
_entity.pdbx_description
1 polymer ?
#
loop_
_entity_poly.entity_id
_entity_poly.type
_entity_poly.pdbx_seq_one_letter_code
_entity_poly.pdbx_strand_id
1 'polypeptide(L)'
;MANLLQNGREGSDYVKTGEKTIRYPENQDNSNVGYSSYFSCFGDGDMVYQFGDSDTDWHNYIKNYSEDSSPSKTLGYVFQTDSVAKEVENVSRIVNKYRPVLETGMTQDADETLDQFLDELEAAGMELIIKENRRQMKAWLEK
;
A
#
# COMPACT_ATOMS: atom_id res chain seq x y z
N MET A 1 12.49 0.87 21.03
CA MET A 1 12.97 0.01 19.93
C MET A 1 12.61 0.62 18.55
N ALA A 2 11.33 0.98 18.26
CA ALA A 2 10.93 1.52 16.96
C ALA A 2 11.74 2.74 16.51
N ASN A 3 11.94 3.75 17.38
CA ASN A 3 12.76 4.93 17.07
C ASN A 3 14.23 4.59 16.73
N LEU A 4 14.82 3.61 17.40
CA LEU A 4 16.17 3.17 17.08
C LEU A 4 16.27 2.56 15.68
N LEU A 5 15.26 1.78 15.29
CA LEU A 5 15.21 1.13 13.99
C LEU A 5 14.88 2.12 12.85
N GLN A 6 14.09 3.14 13.13
CA GLN A 6 13.69 4.13 12.11
C GLN A 6 14.65 5.31 12.03
N ASN A 7 15.02 5.88 13.17
CA ASN A 7 15.71 7.16 13.25
C ASN A 7 17.18 7.03 13.71
N GLY A 8 17.63 5.84 14.11
CA GLY A 8 18.97 5.65 14.64
C GLY A 8 19.12 6.11 16.10
N ARG A 9 20.26 6.68 16.45
CA ARG A 9 20.64 7.05 17.82
C ARG A 9 20.51 8.55 18.04
N GLU A 10 19.88 8.92 19.15
CA GLU A 10 19.81 10.32 19.61
C GLU A 10 21.22 10.89 19.83
N GLY A 11 21.43 12.11 19.40
CA GLY A 11 22.70 12.83 19.48
C GLY A 11 23.68 12.51 18.33
N SER A 12 23.54 11.38 17.65
CA SER A 12 24.37 10.98 16.50
C SER A 12 23.62 11.15 15.18
N ASP A 13 22.44 10.56 15.09
CA ASP A 13 21.68 10.46 13.85
C ASP A 13 20.50 11.45 13.84
N TYR A 14 20.03 11.87 15.01
CA TYR A 14 19.03 12.91 15.20
C TYR A 14 19.19 13.63 16.54
N VAL A 15 18.57 14.81 16.65
CA VAL A 15 18.39 15.55 17.92
C VAL A 15 16.91 15.84 18.11
N LYS A 16 16.43 15.77 19.37
CA LYS A 16 15.05 16.11 19.70
C LYS A 16 14.83 17.61 19.67
N THR A 17 13.70 18.03 19.10
CA THR A 17 13.22 19.41 19.07
C THR A 17 11.94 19.59 19.88
N GLY A 18 11.21 18.50 20.15
CA GLY A 18 10.00 18.47 20.94
C GLY A 18 9.77 17.07 21.55
N GLU A 19 8.56 16.86 22.08
CA GLU A 19 8.22 15.57 22.71
C GLU A 19 8.27 14.40 21.73
N LYS A 20 7.75 14.59 20.53
CA LYS A 20 7.71 13.60 19.44
C LYS A 20 8.36 14.10 18.14
N THR A 21 9.03 15.23 18.15
CA THR A 21 9.67 15.82 16.98
C THR A 21 11.18 15.81 17.09
N ILE A 22 11.82 15.55 15.94
CA ILE A 22 13.26 15.48 15.79
C ILE A 22 13.73 16.24 14.56
N ARG A 23 15.00 16.60 14.54
CA ARG A 23 15.69 17.14 13.36
C ARG A 23 17.04 16.47 13.20
N TYR A 24 17.66 16.62 12.04
CA TYR A 24 19.05 16.21 11.86
C TYR A 24 19.99 17.06 12.74
N PRO A 25 21.13 16.50 13.17
CA PRO A 25 22.18 17.27 13.81
C PRO A 25 22.65 18.43 12.94
N GLU A 26 23.37 19.39 13.53
CA GLU A 26 23.89 20.55 12.78
C GLU A 26 24.79 20.08 11.61
N ASN A 27 24.61 20.72 10.45
CA ASN A 27 25.31 20.40 9.20
C ASN A 27 25.06 19.00 8.65
N GLN A 28 23.96 18.35 9.08
CA GLN A 28 23.51 17.07 8.54
C GLN A 28 22.09 17.16 7.97
N ASP A 29 21.82 16.29 7.01
CA ASP A 29 20.53 16.07 6.37
C ASP A 29 20.37 14.59 5.99
N ASN A 30 19.28 14.25 5.31
CA ASN A 30 18.99 12.88 4.90
C ASN A 30 20.07 12.26 3.98
N SER A 31 20.91 13.09 3.34
CA SER A 31 21.94 12.62 2.40
C SER A 31 23.27 12.29 3.05
N ASN A 32 23.56 12.87 4.22
CA ASN A 32 24.88 12.77 4.87
C ASN A 32 24.83 12.33 6.34
N VAL A 33 23.65 12.09 6.91
CA VAL A 33 23.51 11.52 8.24
C VAL A 33 24.03 10.06 8.28
N GLY A 34 24.61 9.65 9.38
CA GLY A 34 25.23 8.33 9.53
C GLY A 34 24.23 7.16 9.47
N TYR A 35 22.96 7.39 9.75
CA TYR A 35 21.89 6.39 9.68
C TYR A 35 20.64 7.01 9.07
N SER A 36 20.14 6.39 8.01
CA SER A 36 18.83 6.70 7.42
C SER A 36 18.15 5.38 7.07
N SER A 37 16.94 5.18 7.54
CA SER A 37 16.15 3.98 7.27
C SER A 37 14.70 4.34 7.03
N TYR A 38 14.07 3.63 6.11
CA TYR A 38 12.64 3.73 5.85
C TYR A 38 11.93 2.47 6.39
N PHE A 39 11.54 2.52 7.65
CA PHE A 39 10.99 1.38 8.38
C PHE A 39 9.49 1.58 8.63
N SER A 40 8.71 1.73 7.55
CA SER A 40 7.28 2.04 7.64
C SER A 40 6.36 0.83 7.83
N CYS A 41 6.89 -0.39 7.71
CA CYS A 41 6.06 -1.60 7.70
C CYS A 41 5.94 -2.31 9.05
N PHE A 42 6.57 -1.80 10.11
CA PHE A 42 6.57 -2.45 11.43
C PHE A 42 6.12 -1.48 12.53
N GLY A 43 5.04 -1.87 13.20
CA GLY A 43 4.56 -1.17 14.38
C GLY A 43 3.66 0.03 14.08
N ASP A 44 3.30 0.72 15.13
CA ASP A 44 2.48 1.92 15.08
C ASP A 44 3.36 3.14 14.77
N GLY A 45 3.11 3.80 13.64
CA GLY A 45 3.83 4.99 13.20
C GLY A 45 3.73 6.17 14.19
N ASP A 46 2.66 6.21 14.98
CA ASP A 46 2.45 7.24 16.01
C ASP A 46 3.42 7.11 17.20
N MET A 47 4.06 5.97 17.36
CA MET A 47 5.07 5.73 18.39
C MET A 47 6.48 6.19 18.00
N VAL A 48 6.66 6.62 16.75
CA VAL A 48 7.96 7.00 16.21
C VAL A 48 8.09 8.52 16.17
N TYR A 49 9.27 9.02 16.51
CA TYR A 49 9.55 10.46 16.38
C TYR A 49 9.53 10.87 14.90
N GLN A 50 8.91 12.01 14.64
CA GLN A 50 8.76 12.55 13.29
C GLN A 50 9.72 13.71 13.06
N PHE A 51 10.33 13.78 11.87
CA PHE A 51 11.10 14.93 11.45
C PHE A 51 10.16 16.12 11.20
N GLY A 52 10.47 17.26 11.80
CA GLY A 52 9.68 18.48 11.66
C GLY A 52 10.07 19.56 12.66
N ASP A 53 9.38 20.69 12.56
CA ASP A 53 9.53 21.77 13.53
C ASP A 53 8.87 21.39 14.86
N SER A 54 9.35 22.00 15.96
CA SER A 54 8.87 21.72 17.32
C SER A 54 7.37 21.98 17.52
N ASP A 55 6.76 22.79 16.66
CA ASP A 55 5.35 23.16 16.73
C ASP A 55 4.43 22.22 15.90
N THR A 56 5.02 21.28 15.15
CA THR A 56 4.24 20.35 14.33
C THR A 56 3.79 19.18 15.18
N ASP A 57 2.53 19.18 15.59
CA ASP A 57 1.91 18.06 16.30
C ASP A 57 1.36 17.03 15.30
N TRP A 58 2.25 16.22 14.76
CA TRP A 58 1.91 15.17 13.80
C TRP A 58 0.97 14.11 14.37
N HIS A 59 1.05 13.83 15.66
CA HIS A 59 0.19 12.87 16.33
C HIS A 59 -1.27 13.33 16.32
N ASN A 60 -1.52 14.56 16.74
CA ASN A 60 -2.86 15.13 16.70
C ASN A 60 -3.35 15.35 15.26
N TYR A 61 -2.46 15.70 14.34
CA TYR A 61 -2.82 15.81 12.92
C TYR A 61 -3.34 14.48 12.37
N ILE A 62 -2.62 13.37 12.57
CA ILE A 62 -3.03 12.05 12.09
C ILE A 62 -4.28 11.56 12.81
N LYS A 63 -4.39 11.79 14.12
CA LYS A 63 -5.57 11.45 14.90
C LYS A 63 -6.81 12.18 14.38
N ASN A 64 -6.74 13.51 14.23
CA ASN A 64 -7.85 14.30 13.70
C ASN A 64 -8.22 13.89 12.28
N TYR A 65 -7.22 13.64 11.42
CA TYR A 65 -7.45 13.15 10.06
C TYR A 65 -8.22 11.81 10.06
N SER A 66 -7.89 10.91 11.00
CA SER A 66 -8.57 9.61 11.14
C SER A 66 -9.99 9.77 11.69
N GLU A 67 -10.20 10.66 12.65
CA GLU A 67 -11.51 10.94 13.25
C GLU A 67 -12.46 11.61 12.25
N ASP A 68 -11.96 12.51 11.40
CA ASP A 68 -12.72 13.18 10.34
C ASP A 68 -12.96 12.29 9.11
N SER A 69 -12.28 11.15 9.03
CA SER A 69 -12.39 10.24 7.89
C SER A 69 -13.67 9.42 7.95
N SER A 70 -14.39 9.36 6.83
CA SER A 70 -15.50 8.44 6.67
C SER A 70 -15.00 7.08 6.17
N PRO A 71 -15.33 5.98 6.85
CA PRO A 71 -14.93 4.66 6.38
C PRO A 71 -15.55 4.35 5.01
N SER A 72 -14.83 3.64 4.17
CA SER A 72 -15.36 3.17 2.89
C SER A 72 -16.63 2.33 3.13
N LYS A 73 -17.66 2.53 2.32
CA LYS A 73 -18.89 1.70 2.35
C LYS A 73 -18.59 0.22 2.08
N THR A 74 -17.45 -0.08 1.48
CA THR A 74 -17.01 -1.45 1.22
C THR A 74 -16.03 -1.98 2.27
N LEU A 75 -15.81 -1.25 3.36
CA LEU A 75 -14.93 -1.71 4.44
C LEU A 75 -15.45 -3.02 5.05
N GLY A 76 -14.57 -4.03 5.07
CA GLY A 76 -14.90 -5.38 5.54
C GLY A 76 -15.56 -6.29 4.49
N TYR A 77 -15.81 -5.80 3.26
CA TYR A 77 -16.24 -6.65 2.16
C TYR A 77 -15.14 -7.62 1.74
N VAL A 78 -15.51 -8.89 1.64
CA VAL A 78 -14.63 -9.95 1.12
C VAL A 78 -15.39 -10.73 0.04
N PHE A 79 -14.85 -10.72 -1.17
CA PHE A 79 -15.42 -11.48 -2.28
C PHE A 79 -15.27 -12.99 -2.04
N GLN A 80 -16.40 -13.70 -2.10
CA GLN A 80 -16.45 -15.15 -2.00
C GLN A 80 -16.40 -15.76 -3.40
N THR A 81 -15.39 -16.61 -3.66
CA THR A 81 -15.10 -17.13 -5.00
C THR A 81 -15.73 -18.48 -5.30
N ASP A 82 -16.43 -19.11 -4.35
CA ASP A 82 -16.91 -20.48 -4.46
C ASP A 82 -17.75 -20.75 -5.74
N SER A 83 -18.60 -19.79 -6.10
CA SER A 83 -19.49 -19.90 -7.28
C SER A 83 -18.77 -19.72 -8.62
N VAL A 84 -17.55 -19.20 -8.63
CA VAL A 84 -16.72 -18.89 -9.81
C VAL A 84 -15.29 -19.40 -9.65
N ALA A 85 -15.09 -20.43 -8.82
CA ALA A 85 -13.77 -20.95 -8.47
C ALA A 85 -12.96 -21.42 -9.69
N LYS A 86 -13.63 -22.03 -10.67
CA LYS A 86 -13.01 -22.51 -11.90
C LYS A 86 -12.53 -21.35 -12.78
N GLU A 87 -13.33 -20.31 -12.91
CA GLU A 87 -12.99 -19.10 -13.67
C GLU A 87 -11.83 -18.36 -12.99
N VAL A 88 -11.85 -18.24 -11.65
CA VAL A 88 -10.74 -17.66 -10.88
C VAL A 88 -9.43 -18.42 -11.10
N GLU A 89 -9.45 -19.76 -11.10
CA GLU A 89 -8.27 -20.58 -11.38
C GLU A 89 -7.75 -20.33 -12.81
N ASN A 90 -8.63 -20.32 -13.81
CA ASN A 90 -8.28 -20.08 -15.20
C ASN A 90 -7.68 -18.68 -15.40
N VAL A 91 -8.34 -17.65 -14.91
CA VAL A 91 -7.88 -16.25 -14.96
C VAL A 91 -6.53 -16.10 -14.26
N SER A 92 -6.35 -16.70 -13.07
CA SER A 92 -5.08 -16.65 -12.34
C SER A 92 -3.92 -17.25 -13.15
N ARG A 93 -4.17 -18.32 -13.88
CA ARG A 93 -3.15 -18.95 -14.76
C ARG A 93 -2.75 -18.01 -15.89
N ILE A 94 -3.70 -17.30 -16.49
CA ILE A 94 -3.44 -16.33 -17.56
C ILE A 94 -2.69 -15.11 -17.01
N VAL A 95 -3.11 -14.56 -15.88
CA VAL A 95 -2.39 -13.45 -15.22
C VAL A 95 -0.94 -13.85 -14.93
N ASN A 96 -0.70 -15.04 -14.38
CA ASN A 96 0.65 -15.52 -14.10
C ASN A 96 1.51 -15.74 -15.36
N LYS A 97 0.89 -16.04 -16.52
CA LYS A 97 1.56 -16.15 -17.81
C LYS A 97 2.03 -14.79 -18.34
N TYR A 98 1.16 -13.79 -18.31
CA TYR A 98 1.42 -12.49 -18.94
C TYR A 98 2.09 -11.46 -18.03
N ARG A 99 1.83 -11.52 -16.73
CA ARG A 99 2.33 -10.56 -15.75
C ARG A 99 3.85 -10.35 -15.82
N PRO A 100 4.72 -11.40 -15.81
CA PRO A 100 6.16 -11.17 -15.87
C PRO A 100 6.61 -10.46 -17.14
N VAL A 101 5.97 -10.78 -18.27
CA VAL A 101 6.32 -10.22 -19.58
C VAL A 101 5.90 -8.75 -19.69
N LEU A 102 4.67 -8.43 -19.27
CA LEU A 102 4.13 -7.07 -19.33
C LEU A 102 4.79 -6.14 -18.29
N GLU A 103 5.00 -6.60 -17.04
CA GLU A 103 5.62 -5.78 -15.98
C GLU A 103 7.11 -5.48 -16.24
N THR A 104 7.81 -6.35 -16.94
CA THR A 104 9.24 -6.16 -17.26
C THR A 104 9.47 -5.55 -18.64
N GLY A 105 8.44 -5.44 -19.48
CA GLY A 105 8.57 -5.01 -20.87
C GLY A 105 9.34 -6.01 -21.76
N MET A 106 9.46 -7.28 -21.34
CA MET A 106 10.12 -8.33 -22.11
C MET A 106 9.20 -8.88 -23.22
N THR A 107 8.75 -8.00 -24.10
CA THR A 107 7.93 -8.32 -25.28
C THR A 107 8.44 -7.53 -26.47
N GLN A 108 8.19 -8.06 -27.69
CA GLN A 108 8.52 -7.35 -28.94
C GLN A 108 7.49 -6.27 -29.24
N ASP A 109 6.23 -6.50 -28.89
CA ASP A 109 5.11 -5.56 -29.07
C ASP A 109 4.23 -5.62 -27.81
N ALA A 110 4.24 -4.53 -27.06
CA ALA A 110 3.50 -4.44 -25.80
C ALA A 110 1.98 -4.35 -26.04
N ASP A 111 1.55 -3.65 -27.08
CA ASP A 111 0.13 -3.45 -27.40
C ASP A 111 -0.48 -4.78 -27.88
N GLU A 112 0.18 -5.48 -28.81
CA GLU A 112 -0.26 -6.80 -29.25
C GLU A 112 -0.32 -7.81 -28.09
N THR A 113 0.70 -7.80 -27.21
CA THR A 113 0.74 -8.69 -26.04
C THR A 113 -0.38 -8.37 -25.07
N LEU A 114 -0.70 -7.09 -24.87
CA LEU A 114 -1.80 -6.66 -24.01
C LEU A 114 -3.16 -7.09 -24.61
N ASP A 115 -3.36 -6.92 -25.90
CA ASP A 115 -4.60 -7.34 -26.57
C ASP A 115 -4.81 -8.87 -26.43
N GLN A 116 -3.77 -9.67 -26.67
CA GLN A 116 -3.82 -11.11 -26.46
C GLN A 116 -4.13 -11.49 -25.00
N PHE A 117 -3.56 -10.76 -24.03
CA PHE A 117 -3.84 -10.99 -22.61
C PHE A 117 -5.31 -10.72 -22.29
N LEU A 118 -5.87 -9.61 -22.78
CA LEU A 118 -7.28 -9.24 -22.56
C LEU A 118 -8.24 -10.26 -23.19
N ASP A 119 -7.97 -10.70 -24.41
CA ASP A 119 -8.77 -11.72 -25.10
C ASP A 119 -8.75 -13.08 -24.35
N GLU A 120 -7.57 -13.51 -23.88
CA GLU A 120 -7.47 -14.73 -23.07
C GLU A 120 -8.19 -14.62 -21.72
N LEU A 121 -8.17 -13.44 -21.06
CA LEU A 121 -8.92 -13.19 -19.83
C LEU A 121 -10.44 -13.29 -20.06
N GLU A 122 -10.95 -12.70 -21.13
CA GLU A 122 -12.36 -12.78 -21.49
C GLU A 122 -12.78 -14.22 -21.73
N ALA A 123 -12.01 -14.95 -22.56
CA ALA A 123 -12.25 -16.37 -22.86
C ALA A 123 -12.18 -17.27 -21.60
N ALA A 124 -11.39 -16.88 -20.58
CA ALA A 124 -11.28 -17.61 -19.31
C ALA A 124 -12.46 -17.36 -18.35
N GLY A 125 -13.37 -16.46 -18.67
CA GLY A 125 -14.57 -16.16 -17.87
C GLY A 125 -14.41 -14.99 -16.90
N MET A 126 -13.53 -14.03 -17.18
CA MET A 126 -13.35 -12.83 -16.35
C MET A 126 -14.67 -12.07 -16.14
N GLU A 127 -15.53 -11.98 -17.14
CA GLU A 127 -16.85 -11.37 -17.05
C GLU A 127 -17.75 -12.05 -16.01
N LEU A 128 -17.67 -13.36 -15.83
CA LEU A 128 -18.46 -14.07 -14.80
C LEU A 128 -17.98 -13.71 -13.40
N ILE A 129 -16.67 -13.59 -13.21
CA ILE A 129 -16.08 -13.17 -11.93
C ILE A 129 -16.53 -11.74 -11.59
N ILE A 130 -16.44 -10.81 -12.55
CA ILE A 130 -16.86 -9.42 -12.38
C ILE A 130 -18.35 -9.33 -12.04
N LYS A 131 -19.19 -10.06 -12.74
CA LYS A 131 -20.64 -10.09 -12.50
C LYS A 131 -20.98 -10.59 -11.11
N GLU A 132 -20.33 -11.67 -10.70
CA GLU A 132 -20.54 -12.25 -9.37
C GLU A 132 -20.05 -11.31 -8.26
N ASN A 133 -18.87 -10.69 -8.43
CA ASN A 133 -18.36 -9.71 -7.47
C ASN A 133 -19.29 -8.50 -7.34
N ARG A 134 -19.80 -7.98 -8.45
CA ARG A 134 -20.80 -6.89 -8.43
C ARG A 134 -22.08 -7.29 -7.70
N ARG A 135 -22.57 -8.50 -7.92
CA ARG A 135 -23.75 -9.03 -7.23
C ARG A 135 -23.53 -9.08 -5.71
N GLN A 136 -22.39 -9.63 -5.27
CA GLN A 136 -22.06 -9.74 -3.85
C GLN A 136 -21.85 -8.37 -3.20
N MET A 137 -21.14 -7.47 -3.88
CA MET A 137 -20.92 -6.12 -3.39
C MET A 137 -22.24 -5.34 -3.24
N LYS A 138 -23.14 -5.46 -4.21
CA LYS A 138 -24.48 -4.86 -4.09
C LYS A 138 -25.22 -5.37 -2.87
N ALA A 139 -25.26 -6.68 -2.64
CA ALA A 139 -25.90 -7.28 -1.48
C ALA A 139 -25.20 -6.89 -0.15
N TRP A 140 -23.90 -6.58 -0.18
CA TRP A 140 -23.19 -6.04 0.98
C TRP A 140 -23.61 -4.61 1.32
N LEU A 141 -23.73 -3.75 0.30
CA LEU A 141 -24.09 -2.34 0.47
C LEU A 141 -25.55 -2.12 0.87
N GLU A 142 -26.42 -3.12 0.69
CA GLU A 142 -27.86 -3.10 1.07
C GLU A 142 -28.10 -3.60 2.51
N LYS A 143 -27.06 -3.99 3.25
CA LYS A 143 -27.12 -4.40 4.67
C LYS A 143 -27.11 -3.20 5.60
#